data_565d8e9552f41e3808b1409b8ae9b665
#
_entry.id   565d8e9552f41e3808b1409b8ae9b665
#
_cell.length_a   1.000
_cell.length_b   1.000
_cell.length_c   1.000
_cell.angle_alpha   90.00
_cell.angle_beta   90.00
_cell.angle_gamma   90.00
#
_symmetry.space_group_name_H-M   'P 1'
#
loop_
_entity.id
_entity.type
_entity.pdbx_description
1 polymer ?
#
loop_
_entity_poly.entity_id
_entity_poly.type
_entity_poly.pdbx_seq_one_letter_code
_entity_poly.pdbx_strand_id
1 'polypeptide(L)'
;RIAVRWDARARRLDVGFRAAASQEIVAFDECLVLVPPLQTIARALPALLQDFRKPESIGHVELFHGTASALLLRHTTALVDEDRQRLAAFCSAHQAQLWLQGAEQPLPVEPAAELGYSLGDWQLTLAYRPGDFVQVNAPVNESMIRQALDWLAPTADERVLDLFCGLGNFSLPLARRVAR
;
A
#
# COMPACT_ATOMS: atom_id res chain seq x y z
N ARG A 1 -2.47 -2.18 -6.24
CA ARG A 1 -3.85 -1.64 -6.32
C ARG A 1 -4.79 -2.70 -6.85
N ILE A 2 -5.81 -3.05 -6.10
CA ILE A 2 -6.88 -3.97 -6.48
C ILE A 2 -8.03 -3.13 -7.02
N ALA A 3 -8.40 -3.38 -8.27
CA ALA A 3 -9.53 -2.72 -8.92
C ALA A 3 -10.85 -3.33 -8.46
N VAL A 4 -11.85 -2.48 -8.29
CA VAL A 4 -13.21 -2.89 -7.92
C VAL A 4 -14.18 -2.23 -8.89
N ARG A 5 -15.15 -3.00 -9.40
CA ARG A 5 -16.18 -2.49 -10.28
C ARG A 5 -17.52 -3.17 -10.00
N TRP A 6 -18.54 -2.37 -9.75
CA TRP A 6 -19.92 -2.85 -9.67
C TRP A 6 -20.55 -2.97 -11.05
N ASP A 7 -20.98 -4.17 -11.39
CA ASP A 7 -21.83 -4.43 -12.56
C ASP A 7 -23.30 -4.43 -12.13
N ALA A 8 -24.00 -3.33 -12.40
CA ALA A 8 -25.39 -3.16 -12.01
C ALA A 8 -26.35 -4.12 -12.75
N ARG A 9 -25.99 -4.59 -13.97
CA ARG A 9 -26.81 -5.53 -14.74
C ARG A 9 -26.69 -6.94 -14.17
N ALA A 10 -25.46 -7.37 -13.93
CA ALA A 10 -25.20 -8.70 -13.34
C ALA A 10 -25.38 -8.72 -11.82
N ARG A 11 -25.57 -7.57 -11.17
CA ARG A 11 -25.59 -7.39 -9.71
C ARG A 11 -24.40 -8.08 -9.05
N ARG A 12 -23.24 -7.89 -9.63
CA ARG A 12 -21.99 -8.53 -9.21
C ARG A 12 -20.89 -7.51 -9.08
N LEU A 13 -20.02 -7.74 -8.10
CA LEU A 13 -18.81 -6.98 -7.92
C LEU A 13 -17.63 -7.73 -8.56
N ASP A 14 -16.97 -7.11 -9.52
CA ASP A 14 -15.72 -7.60 -10.07
C ASP A 14 -14.58 -7.04 -9.22
N VAL A 15 -13.76 -7.92 -8.66
CA VAL A 15 -12.59 -7.57 -7.80
C VAL A 15 -11.37 -8.27 -8.38
N GLY A 16 -10.31 -7.52 -8.65
CA GLY A 16 -9.11 -8.11 -9.26
C GLY A 16 -8.11 -7.08 -9.76
N PHE A 17 -7.29 -7.48 -10.71
CA PHE A 17 -6.36 -6.60 -11.37
C PHE A 17 -6.89 -6.18 -12.75
N ARG A 18 -6.58 -4.95 -13.17
CA ARG A 18 -6.89 -4.53 -14.53
C ARG A 18 -6.00 -5.27 -15.53
N ALA A 19 -6.60 -5.83 -16.57
CA ALA A 19 -5.86 -6.38 -17.70
C ALA A 19 -5.07 -5.26 -18.40
N ALA A 20 -3.96 -5.63 -19.02
CA ALA A 20 -3.08 -4.67 -19.71
C ALA A 20 -3.85 -3.89 -20.78
N ALA A 21 -3.71 -2.58 -20.78
CA ALA A 21 -4.38 -1.65 -21.69
C ALA A 21 -5.92 -1.84 -21.81
N SER A 22 -6.57 -2.30 -20.74
CA SER A 22 -8.00 -2.64 -20.72
C SER A 22 -8.70 -2.11 -19.47
N GLN A 23 -10.04 -2.02 -19.54
CA GLN A 23 -10.90 -1.80 -18.38
C GLN A 23 -11.39 -3.11 -17.75
N GLU A 24 -11.05 -4.24 -18.34
CA GLU A 24 -11.40 -5.55 -17.80
C GLU A 24 -10.71 -5.81 -16.47
N ILE A 25 -11.45 -6.41 -15.53
CA ILE A 25 -10.92 -6.83 -14.24
C ILE A 25 -10.79 -8.35 -14.25
N VAL A 26 -9.56 -8.80 -14.06
CA VAL A 26 -9.23 -10.23 -13.96
C VAL A 26 -9.17 -10.59 -12.48
N ALA A 27 -10.04 -11.49 -12.05
CA ALA A 27 -10.00 -12.04 -10.70
C ALA A 27 -8.70 -12.83 -10.48
N PHE A 28 -8.24 -12.88 -9.24
CA PHE A 28 -7.05 -13.64 -8.86
C PHE A 28 -7.31 -14.40 -7.56
N ASP A 29 -6.84 -15.62 -7.49
CA ASP A 29 -6.87 -16.43 -6.28
C ASP A 29 -5.58 -16.27 -5.48
N GLU A 30 -4.48 -15.99 -6.16
CA GLU A 30 -3.16 -15.80 -5.58
C GLU A 30 -2.40 -14.70 -6.33
N CYS A 31 -1.58 -13.97 -5.59
CA CYS A 31 -0.69 -12.97 -6.15
C CYS A 31 0.72 -13.16 -5.58
N LEU A 32 1.64 -13.65 -6.41
CA LEU A 32 3.00 -14.03 -6.00
C LEU A 32 3.86 -12.87 -5.44
N VAL A 33 3.44 -11.63 -5.67
CA VAL A 33 4.14 -10.45 -5.13
C VAL A 33 3.61 -9.98 -3.79
N LEU A 34 2.49 -10.54 -3.31
CA LEU A 34 1.97 -10.23 -1.99
C LEU A 34 2.62 -11.09 -0.92
N VAL A 35 3.03 -10.45 0.17
CA VAL A 35 3.48 -11.17 1.37
C VAL A 35 2.30 -11.90 2.04
N PRO A 36 2.54 -12.99 2.81
CA PRO A 36 1.48 -13.83 3.36
C PRO A 36 0.34 -13.08 4.08
N PRO A 37 0.58 -12.08 4.94
CA PRO A 37 -0.51 -11.35 5.57
C PRO A 37 -1.44 -10.65 4.55
N LEU A 38 -0.86 -10.06 3.51
CA LEU A 38 -1.63 -9.40 2.45
C LEU A 38 -2.34 -10.39 1.53
N GLN A 39 -1.79 -11.58 1.31
CA GLN A 39 -2.46 -12.65 0.58
C GLN A 39 -3.78 -13.05 1.25
N THR A 40 -3.74 -13.21 2.59
CA THR A 40 -4.94 -13.58 3.36
C THR A 40 -6.04 -12.52 3.23
N ILE A 41 -5.67 -11.25 3.37
CA ILE A 41 -6.59 -10.12 3.18
C ILE A 41 -7.14 -10.12 1.75
N ALA A 42 -6.27 -10.22 0.74
CA ALA A 42 -6.65 -10.12 -0.67
C ALA A 42 -7.62 -11.23 -1.09
N ARG A 43 -7.43 -12.47 -0.60
CA ARG A 43 -8.33 -13.59 -0.86
C ARG A 43 -9.72 -13.41 -0.24
N ALA A 44 -9.80 -12.83 0.95
CA ALA A 44 -11.07 -12.62 1.65
C ALA A 44 -11.83 -11.37 1.17
N LEU A 45 -11.14 -10.44 0.51
CA LEU A 45 -11.68 -9.14 0.11
C LEU A 45 -12.91 -9.23 -0.83
N PRO A 46 -12.96 -10.10 -1.87
CA PRO A 46 -14.13 -10.18 -2.75
C PRO A 46 -15.42 -10.53 -2.02
N ALA A 47 -15.38 -11.50 -1.09
CA ALA A 47 -16.54 -11.88 -0.30
C ALA A 47 -17.02 -10.74 0.60
N LEU A 48 -16.10 -10.05 1.30
CA LEU A 48 -16.42 -8.89 2.11
C LEU A 48 -17.15 -7.81 1.31
N LEU A 49 -16.58 -7.43 0.16
CA LEU A 49 -17.08 -6.31 -0.64
C LEU A 49 -18.40 -6.65 -1.34
N GLN A 50 -18.66 -7.92 -1.68
CA GLN A 50 -19.92 -8.37 -2.26
C GLN A 50 -21.10 -8.15 -1.29
N ASP A 51 -20.85 -8.21 0.01
CA ASP A 51 -21.86 -8.03 1.06
C ASP A 51 -22.14 -6.56 1.39
N PHE A 52 -21.50 -5.62 0.74
CA PHE A 52 -21.73 -4.19 0.96
C PHE A 52 -23.13 -3.78 0.52
N ARG A 53 -23.74 -2.85 1.27
CA ARG A 53 -25.05 -2.25 0.94
C ARG A 53 -24.95 -1.35 -0.28
N LYS A 54 -23.79 -0.68 -0.45
CA LYS A 54 -23.51 0.22 -1.58
C LYS A 54 -22.19 -0.14 -2.25
N PRO A 55 -22.09 -1.29 -2.92
CA PRO A 55 -20.85 -1.72 -3.56
C PRO A 55 -20.40 -0.78 -4.68
N GLU A 56 -21.32 -0.02 -5.29
CA GLU A 56 -21.04 1.00 -6.31
C GLU A 56 -20.24 2.20 -5.76
N SER A 57 -20.19 2.36 -4.44
CA SER A 57 -19.38 3.42 -3.80
C SER A 57 -17.88 3.15 -3.82
N ILE A 58 -17.47 1.91 -4.09
CA ILE A 58 -16.06 1.49 -4.02
C ILE A 58 -15.32 1.88 -5.29
N GLY A 59 -14.20 2.58 -5.16
CA GLY A 59 -13.31 2.91 -6.27
C GLY A 59 -12.22 1.85 -6.49
N HIS A 60 -11.43 1.61 -5.49
CA HIS A 60 -10.38 0.57 -5.47
C HIS A 60 -9.87 0.33 -4.05
N VAL A 61 -9.08 -0.74 -3.89
CA VAL A 61 -8.42 -1.07 -2.63
C VAL A 61 -6.91 -1.13 -2.84
N GLU A 62 -6.18 -0.62 -1.86
CA GLU A 62 -4.72 -0.77 -1.79
C GLU A 62 -4.36 -1.48 -0.49
N LEU A 63 -3.37 -2.35 -0.56
CA LEU A 63 -2.85 -3.09 0.59
C LEU A 63 -1.40 -2.70 0.83
N PHE A 64 -1.05 -2.52 2.08
CA PHE A 64 0.28 -2.13 2.53
C PHE A 64 0.76 -3.08 3.61
N HIS A 65 2.06 -3.36 3.61
CA HIS A 65 2.71 -4.14 4.66
C HIS A 65 4.12 -3.59 4.91
N GLY A 66 4.46 -3.51 6.17
CA GLY A 66 5.75 -3.06 6.66
C GLY A 66 5.81 -3.29 8.16
N THR A 67 5.93 -2.23 8.96
CA THR A 67 5.83 -2.31 10.44
C THR A 67 4.44 -2.79 10.89
N ALA A 68 3.43 -2.56 10.07
CA ALA A 68 2.07 -3.07 10.23
C ALA A 68 1.43 -3.30 8.86
N SER A 69 0.33 -4.07 8.83
CA SER A 69 -0.51 -4.20 7.64
C SER A 69 -1.55 -3.07 7.63
N ALA A 70 -1.92 -2.62 6.43
CA ALA A 70 -2.98 -1.65 6.25
C ALA A 70 -3.78 -1.93 4.97
N LEU A 71 -5.07 -1.62 5.03
CA LEU A 71 -5.99 -1.61 3.91
C LEU A 71 -6.49 -0.18 3.72
N LEU A 72 -6.26 0.39 2.55
CA LEU A 72 -6.86 1.63 2.10
C LEU A 72 -8.00 1.31 1.14
N LEU A 73 -9.22 1.72 1.48
CA LEU A 73 -10.35 1.68 0.57
C LEU A 73 -10.62 3.11 0.07
N ARG A 74 -10.54 3.28 -1.25
CA ARG A 74 -10.99 4.49 -1.90
C ARG A 74 -12.47 4.36 -2.25
N HIS A 75 -13.26 5.36 -1.84
CA HIS A 75 -14.68 5.43 -2.14
C HIS A 75 -15.01 6.67 -2.98
N THR A 76 -15.98 6.52 -3.88
CA THR A 76 -16.45 7.60 -4.77
C THR A 76 -17.57 8.40 -4.15
N THR A 77 -18.36 7.78 -3.28
CA THR A 77 -19.41 8.40 -2.47
C THR A 77 -19.28 7.91 -1.03
N ALA A 78 -19.84 8.62 -0.06
CA ALA A 78 -19.75 8.25 1.35
C ALA A 78 -20.25 6.82 1.59
N LEU A 79 -19.47 6.04 2.33
CA LEU A 79 -19.87 4.71 2.79
C LEU A 79 -21.00 4.84 3.80
N VAL A 80 -21.96 3.91 3.75
CA VAL A 80 -22.97 3.77 4.81
C VAL A 80 -22.32 3.16 6.06
N ASP A 81 -22.89 3.45 7.23
CA ASP A 81 -22.31 3.01 8.50
C ASP A 81 -22.14 1.49 8.59
N GLU A 82 -23.08 0.72 8.05
CA GLU A 82 -23.05 -0.73 8.05
C GLU A 82 -21.83 -1.26 7.27
N ASP A 83 -21.56 -0.71 6.08
CA ASP A 83 -20.40 -1.09 5.26
C ASP A 83 -19.08 -0.70 5.94
N ARG A 84 -19.09 0.47 6.60
CA ARG A 84 -17.93 0.95 7.37
C ARG A 84 -17.62 0.05 8.56
N GLN A 85 -18.65 -0.39 9.30
CA GLN A 85 -18.49 -1.31 10.43
C GLN A 85 -18.01 -2.69 9.98
N ARG A 86 -18.54 -3.23 8.88
CA ARG A 86 -18.07 -4.50 8.30
C ARG A 86 -16.60 -4.42 7.90
N LEU A 87 -16.20 -3.34 7.26
CA LEU A 87 -14.81 -3.12 6.85
C LEU A 87 -13.88 -2.99 8.06
N ALA A 88 -14.30 -2.27 9.10
CA ALA A 88 -13.54 -2.15 10.33
C ALA A 88 -13.36 -3.50 11.05
N ALA A 89 -14.45 -4.27 11.18
CA ALA A 89 -14.39 -5.62 11.75
C ALA A 89 -13.47 -6.56 10.94
N PHE A 90 -13.55 -6.49 9.61
CA PHE A 90 -12.67 -7.24 8.72
C PHE A 90 -11.19 -6.88 8.93
N CYS A 91 -10.86 -5.59 8.94
CA CYS A 91 -9.49 -5.14 9.15
C CYS A 91 -8.97 -5.56 10.54
N SER A 92 -9.80 -5.43 11.58
CA SER A 92 -9.46 -5.89 12.94
C SER A 92 -9.16 -7.40 12.97
N ALA A 93 -9.99 -8.24 12.34
CA ALA A 93 -9.79 -9.69 12.29
C ALA A 93 -8.49 -10.08 11.56
N HIS A 94 -8.03 -9.26 10.62
CA HIS A 94 -6.79 -9.46 9.87
C HIS A 94 -5.60 -8.66 10.43
N GLN A 95 -5.73 -8.06 11.61
CA GLN A 95 -4.68 -7.23 12.23
C GLN A 95 -4.15 -6.14 11.28
N ALA A 96 -5.05 -5.54 10.51
CA ALA A 96 -4.73 -4.48 9.56
C ALA A 96 -5.36 -3.16 9.97
N GLN A 97 -4.65 -2.07 9.77
CA GLN A 97 -5.21 -0.72 9.92
C GLN A 97 -6.19 -0.44 8.78
N LEU A 98 -7.31 0.20 9.10
CA LEU A 98 -8.26 0.66 8.09
C LEU A 98 -8.03 2.14 7.78
N TRP A 99 -7.83 2.42 6.51
CA TRP A 99 -7.73 3.76 5.96
C TRP A 99 -8.82 3.97 4.91
N LEU A 100 -9.43 5.14 4.92
CA LEU A 100 -10.45 5.52 3.94
C LEU A 100 -9.99 6.76 3.16
N GLN A 101 -10.30 6.78 1.87
CA GLN A 101 -10.03 7.91 1.00
C GLN A 101 -11.26 8.25 0.16
N GLY A 102 -11.79 9.47 0.37
CA GLY A 102 -12.77 10.09 -0.52
C GLY A 102 -12.10 10.97 -1.57
N ALA A 103 -12.51 12.23 -1.64
CA ALA A 103 -11.91 13.24 -2.52
C ALA A 103 -10.57 13.79 -1.99
N GLU A 104 -10.35 13.69 -0.70
CA GLU A 104 -9.18 14.22 -0.01
C GLU A 104 -8.11 13.16 0.25
N GLN A 105 -7.11 13.50 1.07
CA GLN A 105 -6.05 12.59 1.47
C GLN A 105 -6.59 11.40 2.27
N PRO A 106 -5.92 10.24 2.23
CA PRO A 106 -6.26 9.10 3.06
C PRO A 106 -6.21 9.44 4.55
N LEU A 107 -7.22 8.97 5.29
CA LEU A 107 -7.28 9.11 6.75
C LEU A 107 -7.50 7.74 7.40
N PRO A 108 -6.84 7.46 8.54
CA PRO A 108 -7.12 6.26 9.31
C PRO A 108 -8.50 6.40 9.97
N VAL A 109 -9.24 5.29 10.08
CA VAL A 109 -10.56 5.27 10.74
C VAL A 109 -10.43 5.34 12.24
N GLU A 110 -9.35 4.77 12.79
CA GLU A 110 -9.00 4.81 14.21
C GLU A 110 -7.56 5.30 14.37
N PRO A 111 -7.16 5.79 15.55
CA PRO A 111 -5.75 6.09 15.80
C PRO A 111 -4.87 4.91 15.45
N ALA A 112 -4.00 5.09 14.49
CA ALA A 112 -3.19 4.02 13.92
C ALA A 112 -1.71 4.25 14.25
N ALA A 113 -0.99 3.16 14.48
CA ALA A 113 0.46 3.19 14.55
C ALA A 113 1.04 3.65 13.20
N GLU A 114 2.19 4.29 13.24
CA GLU A 114 2.87 4.74 12.03
C GLU A 114 3.24 3.56 11.14
N LEU A 115 2.90 3.66 9.86
CA LEU A 115 3.34 2.69 8.86
C LEU A 115 4.78 2.99 8.47
N GLY A 116 5.57 1.96 8.31
CA GLY A 116 6.96 2.10 7.92
C GLY A 116 7.49 0.86 7.19
N TYR A 117 8.55 1.03 6.46
CA TYR A 117 9.33 -0.07 5.90
C TYR A 117 10.79 0.02 6.36
N SER A 118 11.41 -1.14 6.55
CA SER A 118 12.78 -1.21 7.04
C SER A 118 13.78 -1.35 5.90
N LEU A 119 14.91 -0.72 6.05
CA LEU A 119 16.14 -0.93 5.29
C LEU A 119 17.16 -1.57 6.22
N GLY A 120 17.17 -2.89 6.28
CA GLY A 120 17.90 -3.68 7.28
C GLY A 120 19.40 -3.42 7.26
N ASP A 121 20.01 -3.34 6.08
CA ASP A 121 21.45 -3.08 5.90
C ASP A 121 21.91 -1.75 6.54
N TRP A 122 21.00 -0.79 6.68
CA TRP A 122 21.29 0.55 7.23
C TRP A 122 20.67 0.78 8.60
N GLN A 123 19.95 -0.20 9.16
CA GLN A 123 19.23 -0.06 10.42
C GLN A 123 18.31 1.19 10.42
N LEU A 124 17.58 1.37 9.34
CA LEU A 124 16.64 2.47 9.13
C LEU A 124 15.23 1.92 9.00
N THR A 125 14.28 2.68 9.54
CA THR A 125 12.85 2.51 9.26
C THR A 125 12.31 3.82 8.71
N LEU A 126 11.73 3.78 7.52
CA LEU A 126 11.17 4.95 6.86
C LEU A 126 9.66 4.94 7.05
N ALA A 127 9.14 5.97 7.69
CA ALA A 127 7.71 6.16 7.84
C ALA A 127 7.08 6.57 6.50
N TYR A 128 5.85 6.08 6.26
CA TYR A 128 5.06 6.46 5.10
C TYR A 128 3.57 6.52 5.43
N ARG A 129 2.80 7.16 4.56
CA ARG A 129 1.33 7.16 4.60
C ARG A 129 0.78 6.50 3.35
N PRO A 130 -0.42 5.89 3.40
CA PRO A 130 -1.12 5.47 2.20
C PRO A 130 -1.21 6.62 1.19
N GLY A 131 -0.77 6.38 -0.05
CA GLY A 131 -0.62 7.41 -1.07
C GLY A 131 0.83 7.82 -1.35
N ASP A 132 1.75 7.61 -0.41
CA ASP A 132 3.18 7.81 -0.66
C ASP A 132 3.71 6.71 -1.58
N PHE A 133 4.73 7.06 -2.36
CA PHE A 133 5.43 6.07 -3.18
C PHE A 133 6.40 5.26 -2.34
N VAL A 134 6.19 3.96 -2.30
CA VAL A 134 7.07 2.99 -1.62
C VAL A 134 7.50 1.90 -2.61
N GLN A 135 8.77 1.51 -2.57
CA GLN A 135 9.27 0.37 -3.33
C GLN A 135 8.71 -0.94 -2.77
N VAL A 136 7.85 -1.60 -3.54
CA VAL A 136 7.08 -2.76 -3.06
C VAL A 136 7.92 -4.04 -2.91
N ASN A 137 9.08 -4.13 -3.56
CA ASN A 137 9.97 -5.28 -3.48
C ASN A 137 11.17 -4.93 -2.58
N ALA A 138 11.06 -5.20 -1.28
CA ALA A 138 12.06 -4.83 -0.29
C ALA A 138 13.47 -5.39 -0.59
N PRO A 139 13.68 -6.68 -0.94
CA PRO A 139 15.00 -7.20 -1.28
C PRO A 139 15.64 -6.52 -2.50
N VAL A 140 14.84 -6.25 -3.54
CA VAL A 140 15.32 -5.54 -4.74
C VAL A 140 15.63 -4.08 -4.40
N ASN A 141 14.82 -3.44 -3.57
CA ASN A 141 15.07 -2.07 -3.11
C ASN A 141 16.40 -1.96 -2.37
N GLU A 142 16.67 -2.83 -1.40
CA GLU A 142 17.95 -2.83 -0.68
C GLU A 142 19.14 -3.11 -1.62
N SER A 143 18.99 -4.04 -2.55
CA SER A 143 20.02 -4.33 -3.56
C SER A 143 20.30 -3.12 -4.46
N MET A 144 19.26 -2.41 -4.88
CA MET A 144 19.36 -1.20 -5.69
C MET A 144 20.07 -0.06 -4.93
N ILE A 145 19.72 0.14 -3.66
CA ILE A 145 20.37 1.14 -2.81
C ILE A 145 21.85 0.81 -2.64
N ARG A 146 22.18 -0.45 -2.31
CA ARG A 146 23.57 -0.92 -2.14
C ARG A 146 24.38 -0.66 -3.40
N GLN A 147 23.86 -1.07 -4.56
CA GLN A 147 24.51 -0.87 -5.85
C GLN A 147 24.75 0.61 -6.15
N ALA A 148 23.76 1.47 -5.92
CA ALA A 148 23.90 2.91 -6.13
C ALA A 148 24.96 3.53 -5.22
N LEU A 149 25.02 3.14 -3.95
CA LEU A 149 26.01 3.62 -3.00
C LEU A 149 27.44 3.13 -3.33
N ASP A 150 27.54 1.92 -3.85
CA ASP A 150 28.83 1.36 -4.25
C ASP A 150 29.36 2.02 -5.54
N TRP A 151 28.48 2.36 -6.48
CA TRP A 151 28.88 3.09 -7.69
C TRP A 151 29.21 4.55 -7.41
N LEU A 152 28.46 5.22 -6.53
CA LEU A 152 28.78 6.58 -6.13
C LEU A 152 30.05 6.66 -5.28
N ALA A 153 30.33 5.61 -4.49
CA ALA A 153 31.46 5.52 -3.57
C ALA A 153 31.76 6.82 -2.81
N PRO A 154 30.74 7.47 -2.17
CA PRO A 154 30.92 8.79 -1.61
C PRO A 154 31.87 8.73 -0.40
N THR A 155 32.74 9.75 -0.30
CA THR A 155 33.65 9.94 0.84
C THR A 155 33.00 10.79 1.93
N ALA A 156 33.52 10.71 3.15
CA ALA A 156 32.90 11.39 4.31
C ALA A 156 32.91 12.93 4.22
N ASP A 157 33.79 13.50 3.43
CA ASP A 157 33.94 14.95 3.20
C ASP A 157 33.13 15.48 2.03
N GLU A 158 32.52 14.60 1.24
CA GLU A 158 31.69 14.98 0.10
C GLU A 158 30.31 15.44 0.53
N ARG A 159 29.73 16.29 -0.31
CA ARG A 159 28.33 16.71 -0.23
C ARG A 159 27.55 16.03 -1.35
N VAL A 160 26.49 15.34 -0.97
CA VAL A 160 25.63 14.63 -1.93
C VAL A 160 24.27 15.31 -1.96
N LEU A 161 23.78 15.58 -3.16
CA LEU A 161 22.43 16.09 -3.39
C LEU A 161 21.57 14.98 -4.03
N ASP A 162 20.51 14.61 -3.34
CA ASP A 162 19.48 13.69 -3.85
C ASP A 162 18.28 14.52 -4.31
N LEU A 163 18.11 14.65 -5.63
CA LEU A 163 16.96 15.33 -6.22
C LEU A 163 15.77 14.37 -6.29
N PHE A 164 14.61 14.87 -5.89
CA PHE A 164 13.37 14.08 -5.80
C PHE A 164 13.44 12.91 -4.81
N CYS A 165 14.07 13.15 -3.66
CA CYS A 165 14.39 12.15 -2.64
C CYS A 165 13.18 11.34 -2.11
N GLY A 166 11.95 11.81 -2.29
CA GLY A 166 10.74 11.15 -1.77
C GLY A 166 10.81 10.99 -0.25
N LEU A 167 10.64 9.76 0.22
CA LEU A 167 10.75 9.42 1.65
C LEU A 167 12.20 9.30 2.14
N GLY A 168 13.18 9.53 1.29
CA GLY A 168 14.59 9.42 1.66
C GLY A 168 15.19 8.03 1.43
N ASN A 169 14.61 7.25 0.53
CA ASN A 169 15.03 5.87 0.25
C ASN A 169 16.53 5.73 -0.09
N PHE A 170 17.11 6.72 -0.76
CA PHE A 170 18.56 6.82 -1.01
C PHE A 170 19.24 7.79 -0.07
N SER A 171 18.60 8.93 0.23
CA SER A 171 19.18 10.00 1.06
C SER A 171 19.58 9.51 2.45
N LEU A 172 18.75 8.72 3.11
CA LEU A 172 19.02 8.25 4.47
C LEU A 172 20.17 7.24 4.53
N PRO A 173 20.26 6.22 3.64
CA PRO A 173 21.45 5.39 3.51
C PRO A 173 22.73 6.17 3.14
N LEU A 174 22.63 7.16 2.23
CA LEU A 174 23.75 8.06 1.89
C LEU A 174 24.24 8.84 3.11
N ALA A 175 23.32 9.37 3.92
CA ALA A 175 23.65 10.12 5.13
C ALA A 175 24.39 9.27 6.19
N ARG A 176 24.42 7.94 6.06
CA ARG A 176 25.25 7.06 6.89
C ARG A 176 26.70 7.01 6.43
N ARG A 177 27.00 7.44 5.20
CA ARG A 177 28.35 7.40 4.59
C ARG A 177 29.00 8.77 4.49
N VAL A 178 28.24 9.86 4.42
CA VAL A 178 28.74 11.23 4.25
C VAL A 178 28.40 12.10 5.46
N ALA A 179 29.21 13.15 5.69
CA ALA A 179 29.00 14.03 6.84
C ALA A 179 27.86 15.06 6.62
N ARG A 180 27.45 15.32 5.37
CA ARG A 180 26.40 16.30 5.00
C ARG A 180 25.75 15.96 3.66
#